data_cd58792173bec011a9698ee0de5074db
#
_entry.id   cd58792173bec011a9698ee0de5074db
#
_cell.length_a   1.000
_cell.length_b   1.000
_cell.length_c   1.000
_cell.angle_alpha   90.00
_cell.angle_beta   90.00
_cell.angle_gamma   90.00
#
_symmetry.space_group_name_H-M   'P 1'
#
loop_
_entity.id
_entity.type
_entity.pdbx_description
1 polymer ?
#
loop_
_entity_poly.entity_id
_entity_poly.type
_entity_poly.pdbx_seq_one_letter_code
_entity_poly.pdbx_strand_id
1 'polypeptide(L)'
;MIQQQTILKVSDNSGAKTVRCIKVLGGFKKKQASLGDIIVVSIQKLRKLKKISKVKKKEIYKALIIRTKIYLKKKNGFYVEFQENAVALMNKQGTPIGTRIIGPISKTLKKKKFQKFISISSGLV
;
A
#
# COMPACT_ATOMS: atom_id res chain seq x y z
N MET A 1 8.02 -8.01 -7.03
CA MET A 1 6.61 -8.35 -6.80
C MET A 1 6.43 -8.78 -5.34
N ILE A 2 5.23 -8.63 -4.82
CA ILE A 2 4.94 -8.86 -3.41
C ILE A 2 4.23 -10.19 -3.26
N GLN A 3 4.70 -11.01 -2.31
CA GLN A 3 4.13 -12.32 -2.00
C GLN A 3 3.94 -12.48 -0.50
N GLN A 4 3.42 -13.63 -0.06
CA GLN A 4 3.30 -13.94 1.36
C GLN A 4 4.65 -13.76 2.08
N GLN A 5 4.60 -13.27 3.32
CA GLN A 5 5.75 -13.02 4.20
C GLN A 5 6.64 -11.83 3.79
N THR A 6 6.32 -11.11 2.70
CA THR A 6 7.06 -9.90 2.32
C THR A 6 6.81 -8.79 3.34
N ILE A 7 7.88 -8.15 3.80
CA ILE A 7 7.81 -6.99 4.70
C ILE A 7 7.75 -5.73 3.86
N LEU A 8 6.77 -4.89 4.14
CA LEU A 8 6.45 -3.69 3.38
C LEU A 8 6.49 -2.46 4.27
N LYS A 9 6.85 -1.34 3.69
CA LYS A 9 6.79 -0.04 4.36
C LYS A 9 5.38 0.54 4.25
N VAL A 10 4.90 1.14 5.32
CA VAL A 10 3.62 1.86 5.31
C VAL A 10 3.90 3.34 5.07
N SER A 11 3.27 3.91 4.04
CA SER A 11 3.49 5.29 3.61
C SER A 11 2.34 6.23 3.94
N ASP A 12 1.45 5.83 4.82
CA ASP A 12 0.40 6.70 5.33
C ASP A 12 0.70 7.20 6.74
N ASN A 13 -0.19 8.02 7.28
CA ASN A 13 -0.08 8.58 8.63
C ASN A 13 -0.94 7.83 9.66
N SER A 14 -1.28 6.57 9.40
CA SER A 14 -2.07 5.74 10.33
C SER A 14 -1.31 5.37 11.61
N GLY A 15 0.01 5.48 11.61
CA GLY A 15 0.88 5.14 12.74
C GLY A 15 1.66 3.85 12.56
N ALA A 16 1.36 3.02 11.59
CA ALA A 16 2.13 1.83 11.27
C ALA A 16 3.43 2.22 10.53
N LYS A 17 4.52 1.52 10.84
CA LYS A 17 5.81 1.69 10.17
C LYS A 17 6.05 0.61 9.14
N THR A 18 5.96 -0.65 9.55
CA THR A 18 6.14 -1.82 8.68
C THR A 18 5.03 -2.83 8.89
N VAL A 19 4.68 -3.53 7.82
CA VAL A 19 3.69 -4.59 7.81
C VAL A 19 4.23 -5.81 7.07
N ARG A 20 3.66 -6.98 7.36
CA ARG A 20 3.98 -8.22 6.67
C ARG A 20 2.78 -8.70 5.90
N CYS A 21 2.97 -9.04 4.64
CA CYS A 21 1.92 -9.62 3.81
C CYS A 21 1.54 -11.01 4.31
N ILE A 22 0.27 -11.22 4.60
CA ILE A 22 -0.28 -12.52 4.99
C ILE A 22 -0.84 -13.25 3.77
N LYS A 23 -1.61 -12.55 2.94
CA LYS A 23 -2.30 -13.14 1.80
C LYS A 23 -2.44 -12.12 0.68
N VAL A 24 -2.30 -12.60 -0.55
CA VAL A 24 -2.59 -11.83 -1.77
C VAL A 24 -4.04 -12.08 -2.18
N LEU A 25 -4.80 -11.00 -2.37
CA LEU A 25 -6.18 -11.04 -2.83
C LEU A 25 -6.26 -10.78 -4.34
N GLY A 26 -7.42 -11.03 -4.93
CA GLY A 26 -7.71 -10.64 -6.32
C GLY A 26 -7.61 -11.75 -7.35
N GLY A 27 -7.54 -13.03 -6.94
CA GLY A 27 -7.56 -14.14 -7.89
C GLY A 27 -7.45 -15.51 -7.24
N PHE A 28 -7.95 -16.53 -7.93
CA PHE A 28 -7.79 -17.92 -7.51
C PHE A 28 -6.31 -18.34 -7.65
N LYS A 29 -5.74 -18.93 -6.60
CA LYS A 29 -4.33 -19.33 -6.52
C LYS A 29 -3.32 -18.22 -6.84
N LYS A 30 -3.71 -16.96 -6.73
CA LYS A 30 -2.81 -15.83 -6.96
C LYS A 30 -1.73 -15.79 -5.88
N LYS A 31 -0.47 -15.90 -6.29
CA LYS A 31 0.69 -15.95 -5.38
C LYS A 31 1.43 -14.61 -5.25
N GLN A 32 1.35 -13.77 -6.26
CA GLN A 32 2.11 -12.52 -6.33
C GLN A 32 1.18 -11.34 -6.53
N ALA A 33 1.46 -10.25 -5.84
CA ALA A 33 0.76 -8.99 -5.98
C ALA A 33 1.65 -7.96 -6.67
N SER A 34 1.05 -7.16 -7.52
CA SER A 34 1.66 -6.04 -8.21
C SER A 34 1.07 -4.72 -7.75
N LEU A 35 1.54 -3.64 -8.32
CA LEU A 35 1.07 -2.29 -8.05
C LEU A 35 -0.44 -2.19 -8.32
N GLY A 36 -1.17 -1.63 -7.36
CA GLY A 36 -2.63 -1.50 -7.44
C GLY A 36 -3.41 -2.71 -6.91
N ASP A 37 -2.74 -3.77 -6.49
CA ASP A 37 -3.39 -4.92 -5.87
C ASP A 37 -3.66 -4.68 -4.38
N ILE A 38 -4.67 -5.35 -3.87
CA ILE A 38 -5.03 -5.33 -2.45
C ILE A 38 -4.50 -6.61 -1.81
N ILE A 39 -3.86 -6.45 -0.66
CA ILE A 39 -3.31 -7.56 0.12
C ILE A 39 -3.81 -7.49 1.56
N VAL A 40 -3.73 -8.61 2.27
CA VAL A 40 -3.97 -8.67 3.71
C VAL A 40 -2.63 -8.62 4.42
N VAL A 41 -2.49 -7.73 5.39
CA VAL A 41 -1.24 -7.50 6.11
C VAL A 41 -1.45 -7.53 7.62
N SER A 42 -0.39 -7.89 8.36
CA SER A 42 -0.33 -7.72 9.81
C SER A 42 0.70 -6.65 10.16
N ILE A 43 0.37 -5.81 11.14
CA ILE A 43 1.25 -4.72 11.57
C ILE A 43 2.39 -5.28 12.42
N GLN A 44 3.62 -5.05 11.98
CA GLN A 44 4.82 -5.54 12.67
C GLN A 44 5.42 -4.49 13.60
N LYS A 45 5.58 -3.27 13.10
CA LYS A 45 6.16 -2.16 13.86
C LYS A 45 5.29 -0.92 13.74
N LEU A 46 5.19 -0.18 14.83
CA LEU A 46 4.55 1.13 14.89
C LEU A 46 5.61 2.22 14.86
N ARG A 47 5.24 3.39 14.34
CA ARG A 47 6.09 4.60 14.43
C ARG A 47 6.09 5.10 15.87
N LYS A 48 7.22 5.66 16.30
CA LYS A 48 7.32 6.38 17.57
C LYS A 48 6.59 7.72 17.42
N LEU A 49 5.30 7.75 17.71
CA LEU A 49 4.50 8.95 17.63
C LEU A 49 4.17 9.44 19.04
N LYS A 50 4.19 10.76 19.22
CA LYS A 50 3.69 11.43 20.43
C LYS A 50 2.15 11.40 20.53
N LYS A 51 1.48 11.08 19.42
CA LYS A 51 0.01 11.02 19.29
C LYS A 51 -0.45 9.58 19.21
N ILE A 52 -1.72 9.33 19.57
CA ILE A 52 -2.36 8.02 19.48
C ILE A 52 -2.40 7.55 18.02
N SER A 53 -1.84 6.38 17.75
CA SER A 53 -1.95 5.75 16.44
C SER A 53 -3.35 5.18 16.21
N LYS A 54 -3.80 5.21 14.95
CA LYS A 54 -5.11 4.65 14.55
C LYS A 54 -5.12 3.13 14.49
N VAL A 55 -3.96 2.50 14.58
CA VAL A 55 -3.76 1.06 14.43
C VAL A 55 -2.90 0.53 15.58
N LYS A 56 -3.05 -0.76 15.87
CA LYS A 56 -2.30 -1.46 16.92
C LYS A 56 -1.36 -2.49 16.32
N LYS A 57 -0.28 -2.80 17.05
CA LYS A 57 0.66 -3.85 16.67
C LYS A 57 -0.04 -5.21 16.60
N LYS A 58 0.33 -6.04 15.63
CA LYS A 58 -0.22 -7.37 15.34
C LYS A 58 -1.68 -7.39 14.83
N GLU A 59 -2.34 -6.26 14.68
CA GLU A 59 -3.65 -6.22 14.02
C GLU A 59 -3.55 -6.52 12.53
N ILE A 60 -4.65 -7.03 11.98
CA ILE A 60 -4.76 -7.41 10.57
C ILE A 60 -5.60 -6.39 9.84
N TYR A 61 -5.07 -5.88 8.73
CA TYR A 61 -5.76 -4.92 7.86
C TYR A 61 -5.60 -5.32 6.39
N LYS A 62 -6.47 -4.79 5.54
CA LYS A 62 -6.23 -4.76 4.11
C LYS A 62 -5.31 -3.58 3.78
N ALA A 63 -4.52 -3.73 2.73
CA ALA A 63 -3.63 -2.68 2.26
C ALA A 63 -3.60 -2.63 0.74
N LEU A 64 -3.49 -1.41 0.21
CA LEU A 64 -3.31 -1.16 -1.21
C LEU A 64 -1.82 -0.96 -1.49
N ILE A 65 -1.30 -1.68 -2.47
CA ILE A 65 0.10 -1.52 -2.90
C ILE A 65 0.20 -0.27 -3.77
N ILE A 66 0.94 0.73 -3.29
CA ILE A 66 1.07 2.04 -3.94
C ILE A 66 2.41 2.23 -4.65
N ARG A 67 3.46 1.52 -4.23
CA ARG A 67 4.80 1.54 -4.84
C ARG A 67 5.43 0.17 -4.82
N THR A 68 6.16 -0.17 -5.88
CA THR A 68 6.94 -1.42 -5.95
C THR A 68 8.32 -1.15 -6.54
N LYS A 69 9.29 -1.99 -6.18
CA LYS A 69 10.66 -1.93 -6.73
C LYS A 69 10.75 -2.44 -8.16
N ILE A 70 9.74 -3.13 -8.65
CA ILE A 70 9.76 -3.74 -9.98
C ILE A 70 9.25 -2.75 -11.01
N TYR A 71 9.90 -2.75 -12.17
CA TYR A 71 9.51 -1.95 -13.32
C TYR A 71 8.05 -2.14 -13.71
N LEU A 72 7.38 -1.04 -13.92
CA LEU A 72 6.08 -1.03 -14.56
C LEU A 72 6.23 -0.34 -15.92
N LYS A 73 6.13 -1.11 -16.99
CA LYS A 73 6.15 -0.57 -18.36
C LYS A 73 4.81 0.12 -18.63
N LYS A 74 4.86 1.39 -18.97
CA LYS A 74 3.68 2.16 -19.40
C LYS A 74 3.47 2.01 -20.91
N LYS A 75 2.23 2.27 -21.36
CA LYS A 75 1.84 2.21 -22.76
C LYS A 75 2.66 3.15 -23.68
N ASN A 76 3.16 4.25 -23.14
CA ASN A 76 3.97 5.23 -23.84
C ASN A 76 5.47 4.86 -23.93
N GLY A 77 5.86 3.65 -23.53
CA GLY A 77 7.24 3.17 -23.58
C GLY A 77 8.10 3.53 -22.38
N PHE A 78 7.63 4.40 -21.47
CA PHE A 78 8.35 4.72 -20.23
C PHE A 78 8.22 3.62 -19.19
N TYR A 79 9.28 3.46 -18.38
CA TYR A 79 9.29 2.58 -17.23
C TYR A 79 9.14 3.41 -15.94
N VAL A 80 8.37 2.89 -15.00
CA VAL A 80 8.26 3.48 -13.66
C VAL A 80 8.77 2.47 -12.66
N GLU A 81 9.72 2.90 -11.84
CA GLU A 81 10.32 2.11 -10.77
C GLU A 81 10.37 2.97 -9.51
N PHE A 82 10.07 2.37 -8.38
CA PHE A 82 10.25 2.99 -7.07
C PHE A 82 11.36 2.28 -6.31
N GLN A 83 12.01 2.99 -5.40
CA GLN A 83 13.10 2.43 -4.61
C GLN A 83 12.63 1.55 -3.45
N GLU A 84 11.34 1.52 -3.15
CA GLU A 84 10.77 0.77 -2.04
C GLU A 84 9.43 0.15 -2.39
N ASN A 85 9.09 -0.94 -1.70
CA ASN A 85 7.75 -1.49 -1.71
C ASN A 85 6.95 -0.81 -0.60
N ALA A 86 5.89 -0.12 -0.93
CA ALA A 86 5.08 0.64 0.02
C ALA A 86 3.59 0.37 -0.16
N VAL A 87 2.88 0.42 0.96
CA VAL A 87 1.44 0.21 1.00
C VAL A 87 0.75 1.33 1.78
N ALA A 88 -0.53 1.51 1.50
CA ALA A 88 -1.44 2.33 2.30
C ALA A 88 -2.50 1.41 2.91
N LEU A 89 -2.74 1.56 4.21
CA LEU A 89 -3.72 0.74 4.92
C LEU A 89 -5.14 1.18 4.59
N MET A 90 -6.05 0.22 4.52
CA MET A 90 -7.47 0.47 4.32
C MET A 90 -8.31 -0.31 5.34
N ASN A 91 -9.52 0.19 5.57
CA ASN A 91 -10.50 -0.51 6.40
C ASN A 91 -11.25 -1.57 5.59
N LYS A 92 -12.21 -2.25 6.24
CA LYS A 92 -13.03 -3.29 5.61
C LYS A 92 -13.89 -2.76 4.46
N GLN A 93 -14.24 -1.47 4.48
CA GLN A 93 -15.06 -0.81 3.45
C GLN A 93 -14.25 -0.35 2.24
N GLY A 94 -12.91 -0.50 2.26
CA GLY A 94 -12.03 -0.09 1.18
C GLY A 94 -11.64 1.39 1.21
N THR A 95 -11.92 2.11 2.29
CA THR A 95 -11.48 3.50 2.49
C THR A 95 -10.13 3.56 3.20
N PRO A 96 -9.27 4.56 2.92
CA PRO A 96 -8.00 4.68 3.61
C PRO A 96 -8.18 4.96 5.11
N ILE A 97 -7.35 4.34 5.95
CA ILE A 97 -7.33 4.58 7.39
C ILE A 97 -6.63 5.90 7.69
N GLY A 98 -5.52 6.16 7.02
CA GLY A 98 -4.78 7.40 7.13
C GLY A 98 -5.47 8.56 6.42
N THR A 99 -5.11 9.79 6.78
CA THR A 99 -5.59 11.01 6.13
C THR A 99 -4.63 11.56 5.08
N ARG A 100 -3.41 11.02 5.01
CA ARG A 100 -2.35 11.47 4.11
C ARG A 100 -1.47 10.30 3.69
N ILE A 101 -1.09 10.28 2.41
CA ILE A 101 -0.08 9.36 1.87
C ILE A 101 1.20 10.15 1.62
N ILE A 102 2.31 9.69 2.18
CA ILE A 102 3.62 10.30 2.06
C ILE A 102 4.31 9.78 0.79
N GLY A 103 4.77 10.69 -0.05
CA GLY A 103 5.44 10.37 -1.29
C GLY A 103 4.49 10.13 -2.48
N PRO A 104 5.06 9.94 -3.69
CA PRO A 104 4.26 9.77 -4.91
C PRO A 104 3.63 8.40 -4.98
N ILE A 105 2.52 8.30 -5.71
CA ILE A 105 1.89 7.04 -6.10
C ILE A 105 1.86 6.94 -7.62
N SER A 106 1.68 5.73 -8.15
CA SER A 106 1.64 5.54 -9.59
C SER A 106 0.31 5.99 -10.20
N LYS A 107 0.37 6.58 -11.39
CA LYS A 107 -0.82 6.93 -12.19
C LYS A 107 -1.68 5.72 -12.56
N THR A 108 -1.12 4.50 -12.53
CA THR A 108 -1.88 3.28 -12.80
C THR A 108 -2.97 3.01 -11.75
N LEU A 109 -2.88 3.66 -10.59
CA LEU A 109 -3.91 3.60 -9.54
C LEU A 109 -5.12 4.49 -9.83
N LYS A 110 -5.13 5.23 -10.94
CA LYS A 110 -6.23 6.13 -11.31
C LYS A 110 -7.47 5.35 -11.75
N LYS A 111 -8.12 4.72 -10.79
CA LYS A 111 -9.37 3.97 -10.94
C LYS A 111 -10.42 4.51 -9.96
N LYS A 112 -11.70 4.39 -10.31
CA LYS A 112 -12.80 4.90 -9.45
C LYS A 112 -12.71 4.42 -8.00
N LYS A 113 -12.43 3.14 -7.79
CA LYS A 113 -12.36 2.55 -6.43
C LYS A 113 -11.18 3.06 -5.59
N PHE A 114 -10.17 3.68 -6.20
CA PHE A 114 -8.98 4.19 -5.51
C PHE A 114 -8.92 5.71 -5.47
N GLN A 115 -9.98 6.40 -5.84
CA GLN A 115 -9.98 7.86 -5.87
C GLN A 115 -9.69 8.50 -4.52
N LYS A 116 -10.17 7.91 -3.45
CA LYS A 116 -9.89 8.40 -2.08
C LYS A 116 -8.39 8.35 -1.75
N PHE A 117 -7.70 7.32 -2.21
CA PHE A 117 -6.23 7.21 -2.04
C PHE A 117 -5.49 8.26 -2.87
N ILE A 118 -5.95 8.51 -4.08
CA ILE A 118 -5.37 9.53 -4.95
C ILE A 118 -5.54 10.93 -4.35
N SER A 119 -6.72 11.23 -3.80
CA SER A 119 -7.02 12.56 -3.22
C SER A 119 -6.15 12.91 -2.02
N ILE A 120 -5.72 11.92 -1.24
CA ILE A 120 -4.86 12.13 -0.07
C ILE A 120 -3.37 11.97 -0.37
N SER A 121 -3.01 11.61 -1.60
CA SER A 121 -1.62 11.48 -2.02
C SER A 121 -0.99 12.85 -2.32
N SER A 122 0.35 12.90 -2.26
CA SER A 122 1.10 14.11 -2.58
C SER A 122 1.27 14.33 -4.09
N GLY A 123 1.12 13.31 -4.90
CA GLY A 123 1.23 13.40 -6.36
C GLY A 123 1.21 12.06 -7.06
N LEU A 124 1.06 12.10 -8.40
CA LEU A 124 1.03 10.93 -9.27
C LEU A 124 2.26 10.92 -10.19
N VAL A 125 2.79 9.72 -10.40
CA VAL A 125 3.95 9.51 -11.30
C VAL A 125 3.61 8.57 -12.46
#